data_68cab18110b5fa5da142d4ae70e07cec
#
_entry.id   68cab18110b5fa5da142d4ae70e07cec
#
_cell.length_a   1.000
_cell.length_b   1.000
_cell.length_c   1.000
_cell.angle_alpha   90.00
_cell.angle_beta   90.00
_cell.angle_gamma   90.00
#
_symmetry.space_group_name_H-M   'P 1'
#
loop_
_entity.id
_entity.type
_entity.pdbx_description
1 polymer ?
#
loop_
_entity_poly.entity_id
_entity_poly.type
_entity_poly.pdbx_seq_one_letter_code
_entity_poly.pdbx_strand_id
1 'polypeptide(L)'
;VNPMDRQTEGQEPQHQDRQPGIESKMNPLPLSEDEDYRGSGKLKGKVAIITGGDSGIGRAAAIAFAKEGADISILYLDEHSDAEETRKRIEKENVRCLLIPGDVGDENHCEQAVEQTVDHFGKLDILVNNAAEQHPQDSILNISTEQLEKTFRICFI
;
A
#
# COMPACT_ATOMS: atom_id res chain seq x y z
N VAL A 1 1.01 -11.87 -24.44
CA VAL A 1 0.17 -12.80 -23.67
C VAL A 1 -0.71 -11.95 -22.79
N ASN A 2 -2.05 -12.11 -22.90
CA ASN A 2 -2.99 -11.36 -22.08
C ASN A 2 -2.76 -11.69 -20.60
N PRO A 3 -2.56 -10.70 -19.70
CA PRO A 3 -2.42 -10.94 -18.27
C PRO A 3 -3.56 -11.77 -17.65
N MET A 4 -4.75 -11.71 -18.24
CA MET A 4 -5.93 -12.49 -17.82
C MET A 4 -5.79 -13.99 -18.11
N ASP A 5 -4.93 -14.41 -19.05
CA ASP A 5 -4.76 -15.83 -19.38
C ASP A 5 -3.89 -16.58 -18.35
N ARG A 6 -3.23 -15.86 -17.43
CA ARG A 6 -2.41 -16.45 -16.36
C ARG A 6 -3.18 -16.78 -15.07
N GLN A 7 -4.48 -16.43 -14.98
CA GLN A 7 -5.29 -16.54 -13.75
C GLN A 7 -6.44 -17.54 -13.84
N THR A 8 -6.41 -18.48 -14.76
CA THR A 8 -7.53 -19.44 -14.96
C THR A 8 -7.55 -20.61 -13.99
N GLU A 9 -6.52 -20.82 -13.19
CA GLU A 9 -6.57 -21.74 -12.06
C GLU A 9 -6.81 -20.95 -10.79
N GLY A 10 -7.95 -21.16 -10.12
CA GLY A 10 -8.27 -20.50 -8.85
C GLY A 10 -7.16 -20.78 -7.84
N GLN A 11 -6.64 -19.73 -7.22
CA GLN A 11 -5.65 -19.89 -6.17
C GLN A 11 -6.30 -20.55 -4.95
N GLU A 12 -5.60 -21.49 -4.31
CA GLU A 12 -6.07 -22.07 -3.06
C GLU A 12 -6.17 -21.00 -1.96
N PRO A 13 -7.21 -21.08 -1.09
CA PRO A 13 -7.36 -20.15 0.02
C PRO A 13 -6.12 -20.19 0.92
N GLN A 14 -5.59 -19.02 1.26
CA GLN A 14 -4.48 -18.89 2.20
C GLN A 14 -4.94 -18.12 3.42
N HIS A 15 -4.47 -18.52 4.60
CA HIS A 15 -4.79 -17.86 5.86
C HIS A 15 -3.50 -17.51 6.61
N GLN A 16 -3.48 -16.35 7.26
CA GLN A 16 -2.44 -15.93 8.21
C GLN A 16 -3.13 -15.51 9.51
N ASP A 17 -2.53 -15.88 10.65
CA ASP A 17 -3.11 -15.65 11.98
C ASP A 17 -2.99 -14.19 12.46
N ARG A 18 -2.49 -13.29 11.61
CA ARG A 18 -2.35 -11.85 11.90
C ARG A 18 -2.87 -10.97 10.77
N GLN A 19 -3.24 -9.74 11.15
CA GLN A 19 -3.49 -8.65 10.21
C GLN A 19 -2.66 -7.41 10.63
N PRO A 20 -2.12 -6.66 9.65
CA PRO A 20 -2.07 -7.00 8.23
C PRO A 20 -1.28 -8.29 7.97
N GLY A 21 -1.57 -8.97 6.86
CA GLY A 21 -0.85 -10.15 6.44
C GLY A 21 0.56 -9.80 5.93
N ILE A 22 1.48 -10.77 5.99
CA ILE A 22 2.86 -10.62 5.48
C ILE A 22 2.89 -11.18 4.05
N GLU A 23 3.13 -10.33 3.05
CA GLU A 23 3.10 -10.72 1.64
C GLU A 23 4.19 -11.75 1.30
N SER A 24 5.38 -11.62 1.88
CA SER A 24 6.49 -12.55 1.64
C SER A 24 6.23 -14.00 2.09
N LYS A 25 5.15 -14.24 2.85
CA LYS A 25 4.70 -15.59 3.28
C LYS A 25 3.63 -16.18 2.37
N MET A 26 3.16 -15.46 1.37
CA MET A 26 2.14 -15.96 0.43
C MET A 26 2.75 -16.93 -0.58
N ASN A 27 1.96 -17.93 -1.01
CA ASN A 27 2.36 -18.89 -2.05
C ASN A 27 1.17 -19.22 -2.99
N PRO A 28 1.26 -18.83 -4.28
CA PRO A 28 2.32 -18.05 -4.89
C PRO A 28 2.36 -16.60 -4.40
N LEU A 29 3.51 -15.96 -4.55
CA LEU A 29 3.61 -14.51 -4.28
C LEU A 29 2.72 -13.73 -5.26
N PRO A 30 2.04 -12.68 -4.81
CA PRO A 30 1.23 -11.85 -5.69
C PRO A 30 2.08 -11.12 -6.73
N LEU A 31 1.52 -10.96 -7.93
CA LEU A 31 2.13 -10.15 -8.97
C LEU A 31 1.73 -8.69 -8.74
N SER A 32 2.64 -7.90 -8.20
CA SER A 32 2.41 -6.48 -7.91
C SER A 32 2.95 -5.54 -9.00
N GLU A 33 3.51 -6.09 -10.07
CA GLU A 33 4.13 -5.31 -11.15
C GLU A 33 3.88 -5.97 -12.52
N ASP A 34 3.52 -5.13 -13.51
CA ASP A 34 3.60 -5.47 -14.92
C ASP A 34 4.96 -5.01 -15.45
N GLU A 35 5.85 -5.96 -15.74
CA GLU A 35 7.20 -5.68 -16.23
C GLU A 35 7.20 -5.07 -17.64
N ASP A 36 6.15 -5.28 -18.42
CA ASP A 36 6.00 -4.73 -19.77
C ASP A 36 5.43 -3.30 -19.76
N TYR A 37 4.85 -2.86 -18.65
CA TYR A 37 4.32 -1.50 -18.54
C TYR A 37 5.44 -0.46 -18.56
N ARG A 38 5.30 0.48 -19.48
CA ARG A 38 6.21 1.65 -19.59
C ARG A 38 5.42 2.92 -19.28
N GLY A 39 5.88 3.66 -18.28
CA GLY A 39 5.29 4.94 -17.92
C GLY A 39 5.41 5.97 -19.05
N SER A 40 4.45 6.85 -19.12
CA SER A 40 4.41 7.96 -20.09
C SER A 40 4.70 9.33 -19.43
N GLY A 41 5.04 9.32 -18.13
CA GLY A 41 5.37 10.52 -17.37
C GLY A 41 4.16 11.32 -16.89
N LYS A 42 2.98 10.69 -16.76
CA LYS A 42 1.74 11.35 -16.32
C LYS A 42 1.84 11.98 -14.94
N LEU A 43 2.69 11.43 -14.08
CA LEU A 43 2.89 11.89 -12.70
C LEU A 43 4.28 12.52 -12.49
N LYS A 44 4.98 12.87 -13.58
CA LYS A 44 6.32 13.44 -13.50
C LYS A 44 6.35 14.68 -12.60
N GLY A 45 7.21 14.64 -11.59
CA GLY A 45 7.36 15.72 -10.62
C GLY A 45 6.19 15.86 -9.64
N LYS A 46 5.28 14.87 -9.55
CA LYS A 46 4.26 14.77 -8.50
C LYS A 46 4.83 14.04 -7.29
N VAL A 47 4.21 14.27 -6.14
CA VAL A 47 4.49 13.57 -4.88
C VAL A 47 3.20 12.93 -4.39
N ALA A 48 3.26 11.64 -4.08
CA ALA A 48 2.11 10.88 -3.59
C ALA A 48 2.39 10.25 -2.23
N ILE A 49 1.40 10.29 -1.33
CA ILE A 49 1.33 9.42 -0.15
C ILE A 49 0.43 8.23 -0.51
N ILE A 50 0.88 7.02 -0.17
CA ILE A 50 0.11 5.79 -0.34
C ILE A 50 0.08 5.04 0.99
N THR A 51 -1.10 4.91 1.59
CA THR A 51 -1.27 4.14 2.83
C THR A 51 -1.36 2.65 2.52
N GLY A 52 -0.69 1.81 3.31
CA GLY A 52 -0.56 0.37 3.02
C GLY A 52 0.18 0.10 1.70
N GLY A 53 1.17 0.96 1.36
CA GLY A 53 1.95 0.84 0.12
C GLY A 53 3.06 -0.21 0.17
N ASP A 54 3.23 -0.88 1.30
CA ASP A 54 4.23 -1.91 1.56
C ASP A 54 3.93 -3.24 0.84
N SER A 55 2.66 -3.53 0.56
CA SER A 55 2.23 -4.82 0.01
C SER A 55 0.98 -4.72 -0.87
N GLY A 56 0.63 -5.82 -1.54
CA GLY A 56 -0.63 -5.99 -2.27
C GLY A 56 -0.94 -4.89 -3.27
N ILE A 57 -2.18 -4.38 -3.23
CA ILE A 57 -2.69 -3.33 -4.13
C ILE A 57 -1.94 -2.01 -3.93
N GLY A 58 -1.62 -1.65 -2.68
CA GLY A 58 -0.85 -0.45 -2.37
C GLY A 58 0.55 -0.45 -3.00
N ARG A 59 1.27 -1.57 -2.90
CA ARG A 59 2.56 -1.77 -3.59
C ARG A 59 2.42 -1.63 -5.09
N ALA A 60 1.42 -2.28 -5.68
CA ALA A 60 1.19 -2.22 -7.12
C ALA A 60 0.91 -0.77 -7.59
N ALA A 61 0.10 -0.03 -6.85
CA ALA A 61 -0.16 1.38 -7.11
C ALA A 61 1.12 2.23 -6.97
N ALA A 62 1.92 2.00 -5.92
CA ALA A 62 3.17 2.73 -5.68
C ALA A 62 4.17 2.53 -6.83
N ILE A 63 4.36 1.29 -7.29
CA ILE A 63 5.24 0.98 -8.42
C ILE A 63 4.71 1.60 -9.73
N ALA A 64 3.40 1.53 -9.97
CA ALA A 64 2.81 2.15 -11.16
C ALA A 64 2.98 3.68 -11.16
N PHE A 65 2.81 4.34 -10.00
CA PHE A 65 3.03 5.78 -9.85
C PHE A 65 4.51 6.15 -10.05
N ALA A 66 5.43 5.33 -9.53
CA ALA A 66 6.86 5.50 -9.73
C ALA A 66 7.24 5.41 -11.22
N LYS A 67 6.70 4.43 -11.96
CA LYS A 67 6.87 4.31 -13.41
C LYS A 67 6.34 5.53 -14.17
N GLU A 68 5.32 6.21 -13.65
CA GLU A 68 4.80 7.46 -14.20
C GLU A 68 5.58 8.71 -13.74
N GLY A 69 6.62 8.54 -12.91
CA GLY A 69 7.56 9.59 -12.52
C GLY A 69 7.21 10.35 -11.25
N ALA A 70 6.37 9.79 -10.37
CA ALA A 70 6.07 10.39 -9.06
C ALA A 70 7.10 9.97 -8.01
N ASP A 71 7.44 10.88 -7.09
CA ASP A 71 8.07 10.55 -5.81
C ASP A 71 7.01 10.03 -4.84
N ILE A 72 7.36 9.04 -4.00
CA ILE A 72 6.39 8.29 -3.21
C ILE A 72 6.74 8.30 -1.73
N SER A 73 5.77 8.62 -0.86
CA SER A 73 5.79 8.26 0.56
C SER A 73 4.91 7.04 0.78
N ILE A 74 5.44 6.01 1.43
CA ILE A 74 4.69 4.81 1.83
C ILE A 74 4.44 4.88 3.33
N LEU A 75 3.15 4.91 3.72
CA LEU A 75 2.73 4.72 5.10
C LEU A 75 2.38 3.24 5.28
N TYR A 76 2.95 2.60 6.31
CA TYR A 76 2.75 1.18 6.60
C TYR A 76 2.83 0.95 8.12
N LEU A 77 2.20 -0.11 8.61
CA LEU A 77 2.10 -0.35 10.05
C LEU A 77 3.45 -0.79 10.64
N ASP A 78 3.88 -2.03 10.39
CA ASP A 78 5.08 -2.63 10.99
C ASP A 78 5.81 -3.65 10.08
N GLU A 79 5.36 -3.83 8.83
CA GLU A 79 5.94 -4.77 7.87
C GLU A 79 7.18 -4.18 7.18
N HIS A 80 8.24 -3.90 7.96
CA HIS A 80 9.46 -3.22 7.47
C HIS A 80 10.12 -3.89 6.27
N SER A 81 10.15 -5.24 6.23
CA SER A 81 10.76 -5.98 5.12
C SER A 81 10.00 -5.80 3.81
N ASP A 82 8.67 -5.79 3.87
CA ASP A 82 7.81 -5.62 2.71
C ASP A 82 7.87 -4.17 2.20
N ALA A 83 7.93 -3.20 3.10
CA ALA A 83 8.11 -1.78 2.78
C ALA A 83 9.49 -1.52 2.11
N GLU A 84 10.57 -2.10 2.63
CA GLU A 84 11.90 -2.00 2.03
C GLU A 84 11.99 -2.63 0.63
N GLU A 85 11.31 -3.75 0.42
CA GLU A 85 11.22 -4.37 -0.90
C GLU A 85 10.47 -3.45 -1.89
N THR A 86 9.38 -2.83 -1.44
CA THR A 86 8.62 -1.86 -2.25
C THR A 86 9.47 -0.64 -2.58
N ARG A 87 10.21 -0.09 -1.61
CA ARG A 87 11.12 1.03 -1.82
C ARG A 87 12.15 0.72 -2.90
N LYS A 88 12.80 -0.44 -2.84
CA LYS A 88 13.79 -0.87 -3.84
C LYS A 88 13.21 -0.90 -5.25
N ARG A 89 11.96 -1.34 -5.41
CA ARG A 89 11.28 -1.37 -6.71
C ARG A 89 10.95 0.03 -7.22
N ILE A 90 10.49 0.91 -6.34
CA ILE A 90 10.21 2.32 -6.66
C ILE A 90 11.49 3.04 -7.11
N GLU A 91 12.57 2.89 -6.36
CA GLU A 91 13.85 3.57 -6.65
C GLU A 91 14.51 3.11 -7.96
N LYS A 92 14.20 1.90 -8.46
CA LYS A 92 14.62 1.45 -9.81
C LYS A 92 14.06 2.33 -10.92
N GLU A 93 12.94 3.00 -10.70
CA GLU A 93 12.31 3.92 -11.66
C GLU A 93 12.92 5.34 -11.63
N ASN A 94 14.03 5.53 -10.91
CA ASN A 94 14.75 6.80 -10.75
C ASN A 94 13.91 7.91 -10.08
N VAL A 95 13.02 7.55 -9.19
CA VAL A 95 12.26 8.44 -8.30
C VAL A 95 12.63 8.18 -6.86
N ARG A 96 12.25 9.09 -5.95
CA ARG A 96 12.56 8.97 -4.52
C ARG A 96 11.43 8.27 -3.78
N CYS A 97 11.78 7.52 -2.74
CA CYS A 97 10.82 6.86 -1.85
C CYS A 97 11.12 7.17 -0.39
N LEU A 98 10.10 7.59 0.37
CA LEU A 98 10.13 7.79 1.81
C LEU A 98 9.27 6.72 2.49
N LEU A 99 9.82 6.03 3.49
CA LEU A 99 9.10 5.05 4.29
C LEU A 99 8.71 5.67 5.64
N ILE A 100 7.44 5.61 6.00
CA ILE A 100 6.89 6.18 7.23
C ILE A 100 6.11 5.08 7.97
N PRO A 101 6.73 4.42 8.98
CA PRO A 101 6.03 3.41 9.78
C PRO A 101 5.09 4.06 10.78
N GLY A 102 3.90 3.49 10.96
CA GLY A 102 2.94 3.87 11.99
C GLY A 102 1.50 3.57 11.61
N ASP A 103 0.59 3.77 12.57
CA ASP A 103 -0.83 3.46 12.44
C ASP A 103 -1.58 4.64 11.80
N VAL A 104 -2.18 4.42 10.63
CA VAL A 104 -3.05 5.42 9.98
C VAL A 104 -4.34 5.70 10.75
N GLY A 105 -4.69 4.87 11.73
CA GLY A 105 -5.78 5.13 12.66
C GLY A 105 -5.44 6.17 13.75
N ASP A 106 -4.19 6.64 13.83
CA ASP A 106 -3.75 7.72 14.73
C ASP A 106 -3.66 9.03 13.96
N GLU A 107 -4.53 9.99 14.32
CA GLU A 107 -4.61 11.32 13.69
C GLU A 107 -3.26 12.08 13.77
N ASN A 108 -2.60 12.07 14.94
CA ASN A 108 -1.31 12.74 15.10
C ASN A 108 -0.25 12.12 14.18
N HIS A 109 -0.28 10.79 14.01
CA HIS A 109 0.63 10.11 13.09
C HIS A 109 0.37 10.53 11.63
N CYS A 110 -0.90 10.64 11.25
CA CYS A 110 -1.27 11.09 9.89
C CYS A 110 -0.78 12.53 9.62
N GLU A 111 -0.95 13.44 10.56
CA GLU A 111 -0.43 14.81 10.45
C GLU A 111 1.10 14.81 10.28
N GLN A 112 1.81 14.08 11.14
CA GLN A 112 3.28 13.95 11.06
C GLN A 112 3.74 13.32 9.73
N ALA A 113 2.99 12.36 9.20
CA ALA A 113 3.32 11.73 7.92
C ALA A 113 3.20 12.72 6.74
N VAL A 114 2.18 13.58 6.77
CA VAL A 114 2.05 14.68 5.78
C VAL A 114 3.20 15.67 5.93
N GLU A 115 3.52 16.12 7.14
CA GLU A 115 4.64 17.02 7.41
C GLU A 115 5.96 16.43 6.94
N GLN A 116 6.30 15.18 7.31
CA GLN A 116 7.52 14.51 6.87
C GLN A 116 7.60 14.41 5.34
N THR A 117 6.46 14.13 4.67
CA THR A 117 6.42 14.07 3.21
C THR A 117 6.70 15.43 2.59
N VAL A 118 6.07 16.50 3.10
CA VAL A 118 6.28 17.86 2.60
C VAL A 118 7.71 18.32 2.88
N ASP A 119 8.25 18.04 4.04
CA ASP A 119 9.63 18.39 4.41
C ASP A 119 10.65 17.69 3.51
N HIS A 120 10.41 16.41 3.18
CA HIS A 120 11.32 15.61 2.38
C HIS A 120 11.28 15.94 0.88
N PHE A 121 10.08 16.16 0.32
CA PHE A 121 9.87 16.34 -1.12
C PHE A 121 9.55 17.79 -1.52
N GLY A 122 9.21 18.65 -0.55
CA GLY A 122 8.84 20.04 -0.78
C GLY A 122 7.36 20.28 -1.09
N LYS A 123 6.54 19.21 -1.21
CA LYS A 123 5.12 19.28 -1.53
C LYS A 123 4.41 17.94 -1.34
N LEU A 124 3.08 17.95 -1.46
CA LEU A 124 2.23 16.79 -1.59
C LEU A 124 1.14 17.08 -2.64
N ASP A 125 1.00 16.22 -3.64
CA ASP A 125 0.02 16.40 -4.73
C ASP A 125 -1.12 15.37 -4.67
N ILE A 126 -0.84 14.14 -4.18
CA ILE A 126 -1.74 12.99 -4.29
C ILE A 126 -1.77 12.23 -2.97
N LEU A 127 -2.97 11.85 -2.52
CA LEU A 127 -3.18 10.92 -1.42
C LEU A 127 -3.95 9.70 -1.94
N VAL A 128 -3.42 8.51 -1.66
CA VAL A 128 -4.07 7.23 -1.94
C VAL A 128 -4.39 6.54 -0.61
N ASN A 129 -5.65 6.59 -0.19
CA ASN A 129 -6.14 5.85 0.97
C ASN A 129 -6.41 4.41 0.56
N ASN A 130 -5.40 3.53 0.77
CA ASN A 130 -5.45 2.12 0.43
C ASN A 130 -5.38 1.22 1.67
N ALA A 131 -4.77 1.68 2.76
CA ALA A 131 -4.72 0.89 3.99
C ALA A 131 -6.13 0.47 4.42
N ALA A 132 -6.30 -0.80 4.76
CA ALA A 132 -7.56 -1.37 5.20
C ALA A 132 -7.32 -2.52 6.18
N GLU A 133 -8.25 -2.73 7.08
CA GLU A 133 -8.29 -3.88 7.97
C GLU A 133 -9.66 -4.56 7.84
N GLN A 134 -9.69 -5.88 7.68
CA GLN A 134 -10.92 -6.63 7.54
C GLN A 134 -11.02 -7.72 8.60
N HIS A 135 -12.16 -7.77 9.27
CA HIS A 135 -12.47 -8.80 10.27
C HIS A 135 -13.77 -9.50 9.87
N PRO A 136 -13.71 -10.49 8.95
CA PRO A 136 -14.92 -11.18 8.48
C PRO A 136 -15.61 -11.87 9.65
N GLN A 137 -16.95 -11.78 9.67
CA GLN A 137 -17.81 -12.40 10.68
C GLN A 137 -18.91 -13.20 9.97
N ASP A 138 -19.29 -14.32 10.56
CA ASP A 138 -20.39 -15.17 10.04
C ASP A 138 -21.76 -14.51 10.14
N SER A 139 -21.92 -13.55 11.04
CA SER A 139 -23.17 -12.81 11.25
C SER A 139 -22.88 -11.36 11.64
N ILE A 140 -23.72 -10.46 11.17
CA ILE A 140 -23.71 -9.06 11.60
C ILE A 140 -23.85 -8.89 13.12
N LEU A 141 -24.52 -9.84 13.79
CA LEU A 141 -24.70 -9.83 15.24
C LEU A 141 -23.39 -10.10 16.01
N ASN A 142 -22.36 -10.61 15.34
CA ASN A 142 -21.07 -10.90 15.93
C ASN A 142 -20.08 -9.72 15.83
N ILE A 143 -20.46 -8.64 15.14
CA ILE A 143 -19.63 -7.44 15.01
C ILE A 143 -19.73 -6.62 16.29
N SER A 144 -18.62 -6.47 17.02
CA SER A 144 -18.58 -5.58 18.18
C SER A 144 -18.46 -4.11 17.77
N THR A 145 -18.87 -3.20 18.66
CA THR A 145 -18.71 -1.76 18.45
C THR A 145 -17.24 -1.39 18.24
N GLU A 146 -16.32 -1.95 19.02
CA GLU A 146 -14.88 -1.71 18.92
C GLU A 146 -14.34 -2.13 17.55
N GLN A 147 -14.76 -3.31 17.05
CA GLN A 147 -14.37 -3.78 15.72
C GLN A 147 -14.88 -2.84 14.62
N LEU A 148 -16.12 -2.39 14.74
CA LEU A 148 -16.71 -1.45 13.80
C LEU A 148 -15.94 -0.11 13.78
N GLU A 149 -15.74 0.47 14.97
CA GLU A 149 -15.01 1.74 15.13
C GLU A 149 -13.58 1.64 14.59
N LYS A 150 -12.87 0.55 14.90
CA LYS A 150 -11.51 0.31 14.40
C LYS A 150 -11.47 0.24 12.86
N THR A 151 -12.38 -0.51 12.26
CA THR A 151 -12.48 -0.62 10.80
C THR A 151 -12.75 0.74 10.16
N PHE A 152 -13.68 1.52 10.70
CA PHE A 152 -13.97 2.87 10.19
C PHE A 152 -12.78 3.79 10.34
N ARG A 153 -12.08 3.75 11.47
CA ARG A 153 -10.92 4.60 11.74
C ARG A 153 -9.78 4.37 10.74
N ILE A 154 -9.53 3.11 10.35
CA ILE A 154 -8.46 2.78 9.40
C ILE A 154 -8.88 3.07 7.95
N CYS A 155 -10.14 2.82 7.60
CA CYS A 155 -10.58 2.90 6.20
C CYS A 155 -11.08 4.28 5.77
N PHE A 156 -11.48 5.18 6.69
CA PHE A 156 -12.24 6.39 6.36
C PHE A 156 -11.74 7.69 7.01
N ILE A 157 -10.65 7.67 7.75
CA ILE A 157 -10.08 8.89 8.36
C ILE A 157 -8.87 9.40 7.59
#